data_b1e395935be2fb59ec63ed18952ea05c
#
_entry.id   b1e395935be2fb59ec63ed18952ea05c
#
_cell.length_a   1.000
_cell.length_b   1.000
_cell.length_c   1.000
_cell.angle_alpha   90.00
_cell.angle_beta   90.00
_cell.angle_gamma   90.00
#
_symmetry.space_group_name_H-M   'P 1'
#
loop_
_entity.id
_entity.type
_entity.pdbx_description
1 polymer ?
#
loop_
_entity_poly.entity_id
_entity_poly.type
_entity_poly.pdbx_seq_one_letter_code
_entity_poly.pdbx_strand_id
1 'polypeptide(L)'
;NLSMPGIWYMNHLQSDEDFHCTGSTIPGLPGVLLGHNEKIAWGITLAYTDGEDIFVEKLDVTNPEKYEYKGKTHDFDIIEETIRVKGEDDHIEKIKTTVHGPLIGSVTEYSNQSIAICSKSLTPNTIISGFFDISQADNWKEFSKGVEKVQAPQLNIVYSDVEGNIGMYVCGRVPVRKKGAGDVPVPGWTGEYDWTGEISHAEMPHVLNPDCGYIISCNHKITDDDYPHYLGNSFMNGYRATRIEEKFKEVKLIDYKLVQDLHMDVISIPGKRVRDGLIKGLRTAKPKAQKLIDLFTEWDCSLDENSIGGTVYQVFLYTLVKNIVEPHLGQKLTEKYLSVGEHPLLLPVNELLGHSTEAVIRIFQNSDSKWVPSGKAALSVIEKSLVESCLWLEENMGYESS
;
A
#
# COMPACT_ATOMS: atom_id res chain seq x y z
N ASN A 1 1.28 -3.18 -12.67
CA ASN A 1 0.48 -4.39 -12.80
C ASN A 1 -0.67 -4.26 -13.80
N LEU A 2 -1.11 -3.03 -14.08
CA LEU A 2 -2.27 -2.77 -14.94
C LEU A 2 -1.88 -2.27 -16.33
N SER A 3 -0.60 -2.23 -16.65
CA SER A 3 -0.08 -1.84 -17.96
C SER A 3 0.18 -3.05 -18.85
N MET A 4 0.24 -2.81 -20.16
CA MET A 4 0.66 -3.82 -21.13
C MET A 4 1.94 -3.33 -21.82
N PRO A 5 3.03 -4.13 -21.83
CA PRO A 5 3.15 -5.45 -21.18
C PRO A 5 3.12 -5.35 -19.64
N GLY A 6 2.61 -6.39 -18.98
CA GLY A 6 2.68 -6.53 -17.52
C GLY A 6 4.12 -6.76 -17.06
N ILE A 7 4.38 -6.52 -15.76
CA ILE A 7 5.70 -6.73 -15.16
C ILE A 7 6.01 -8.20 -14.88
N TRP A 8 4.98 -9.04 -14.80
CA TRP A 8 5.10 -10.46 -14.48
C TRP A 8 5.26 -11.29 -15.75
N TYR A 9 6.17 -12.28 -15.72
CA TYR A 9 6.28 -13.31 -16.74
C TYR A 9 6.54 -14.68 -16.12
N MET A 10 6.07 -15.73 -16.80
CA MET A 10 6.15 -17.12 -16.33
C MET A 10 7.54 -17.71 -16.62
N ASN A 11 8.04 -18.45 -15.65
CA ASN A 11 9.27 -19.24 -15.73
C ASN A 11 8.99 -20.70 -15.39
N HIS A 12 9.71 -21.58 -16.06
CA HIS A 12 9.87 -22.98 -15.67
C HIS A 12 11.36 -23.26 -15.62
N LEU A 13 11.87 -23.56 -14.45
CA LEU A 13 13.27 -23.83 -14.20
C LEU A 13 13.45 -25.29 -13.80
N GLN A 14 14.36 -25.98 -14.49
CA GLN A 14 14.67 -27.39 -14.21
C GLN A 14 16.16 -27.62 -14.38
N SER A 15 16.76 -28.41 -13.51
CA SER A 15 18.12 -28.93 -13.64
C SER A 15 18.14 -30.44 -13.46
N ASP A 16 19.25 -31.05 -13.86
CA ASP A 16 19.49 -32.50 -13.67
C ASP A 16 19.83 -32.86 -12.20
N GLU A 17 19.94 -31.85 -11.32
CA GLU A 17 20.28 -31.97 -9.90
C GLU A 17 19.04 -31.76 -8.99
N ASP A 18 17.89 -32.30 -9.37
CA ASP A 18 16.61 -32.28 -8.62
C ASP A 18 16.03 -30.88 -8.34
N PHE A 19 16.43 -29.87 -9.11
CA PHE A 19 15.80 -28.56 -9.05
C PHE A 19 14.67 -28.44 -10.07
N HIS A 20 13.45 -28.28 -9.59
CA HIS A 20 12.27 -28.12 -10.43
C HIS A 20 11.31 -27.10 -9.80
N CYS A 21 11.11 -25.97 -10.48
CA CYS A 21 10.31 -24.87 -9.97
C CYS A 21 9.60 -24.15 -11.10
N THR A 22 8.31 -23.82 -10.93
CA THR A 22 7.51 -23.12 -11.90
C THR A 22 6.78 -21.96 -11.23
N GLY A 23 6.70 -20.81 -11.93
CA GLY A 23 5.95 -19.67 -11.44
C GLY A 23 6.29 -18.38 -12.15
N SER A 24 6.10 -17.27 -11.48
CA SER A 24 6.30 -15.93 -12.04
C SER A 24 7.43 -15.17 -11.37
N THR A 25 8.09 -14.33 -12.17
CA THR A 25 9.09 -13.38 -11.72
C THR A 25 8.90 -12.04 -12.45
N ILE A 26 9.74 -11.07 -12.14
CA ILE A 26 9.81 -9.78 -12.81
C ILE A 26 11.15 -9.61 -13.52
N PRO A 27 11.24 -8.82 -14.63
CA PRO A 27 12.50 -8.58 -15.33
C PRO A 27 13.60 -8.08 -14.41
N GLY A 28 14.77 -8.71 -14.48
CA GLY A 28 15.94 -8.36 -13.67
C GLY A 28 16.10 -9.16 -12.38
N LEU A 29 15.08 -9.90 -11.94
CA LEU A 29 15.21 -10.82 -10.80
C LEU A 29 15.29 -12.27 -11.29
N PRO A 30 16.36 -13.00 -10.94
CA PRO A 30 16.48 -14.42 -11.25
C PRO A 30 15.59 -15.27 -10.35
N GLY A 31 15.15 -16.42 -10.85
CA GLY A 31 14.38 -17.40 -10.08
C GLY A 31 12.86 -17.19 -10.18
N VAL A 32 12.15 -17.74 -9.22
CA VAL A 32 10.68 -17.70 -9.10
C VAL A 32 10.28 -16.99 -7.83
N LEU A 33 9.59 -15.86 -7.96
CA LEU A 33 9.15 -15.07 -6.81
C LEU A 33 7.85 -15.58 -6.21
N LEU A 34 6.95 -16.10 -7.03
CA LEU A 34 5.70 -16.76 -6.61
C LEU A 34 5.46 -17.94 -7.53
N GLY A 35 5.12 -19.08 -6.98
CA GLY A 35 4.99 -20.30 -7.74
C GLY A 35 4.92 -21.56 -6.90
N HIS A 36 5.45 -22.63 -7.43
CA HIS A 36 5.52 -23.92 -6.76
C HIS A 36 6.71 -24.77 -7.23
N ASN A 37 7.13 -25.69 -6.40
CA ASN A 37 7.90 -26.86 -6.76
C ASN A 37 7.01 -28.10 -6.64
N GLU A 38 7.57 -29.30 -6.49
CA GLU A 38 6.81 -30.55 -6.37
C GLU A 38 6.19 -30.74 -4.98
N LYS A 39 6.62 -30.02 -3.97
CA LYS A 39 6.25 -30.20 -2.56
C LYS A 39 5.45 -29.03 -2.00
N ILE A 40 5.81 -27.81 -2.36
CA ILE A 40 5.21 -26.60 -1.82
C ILE A 40 4.77 -25.65 -2.91
N ALA A 41 3.80 -24.79 -2.58
CA ALA A 41 3.45 -23.61 -3.36
C ALA A 41 3.50 -22.37 -2.48
N TRP A 42 3.88 -21.23 -3.10
CA TRP A 42 3.95 -19.95 -2.39
C TRP A 42 3.47 -18.80 -3.27
N GLY A 43 2.91 -17.79 -2.60
CA GLY A 43 2.46 -16.55 -3.22
C GLY A 43 2.84 -15.35 -2.35
N ILE A 44 2.96 -14.19 -2.96
CA ILE A 44 3.40 -12.99 -2.26
C ILE A 44 2.40 -11.85 -2.35
N THR A 45 2.32 -11.05 -1.29
CA THR A 45 1.70 -9.72 -1.29
C THR A 45 2.60 -8.74 -0.53
N LEU A 46 2.50 -7.44 -0.82
CA LEU A 46 3.17 -6.43 0.00
C LEU A 46 2.59 -6.45 1.42
N ALA A 47 3.47 -6.46 2.42
CA ALA A 47 3.07 -6.46 3.83
C ALA A 47 2.67 -5.08 4.34
N TYR A 48 3.10 -3.99 3.68
CA TYR A 48 2.91 -2.61 4.12
C TYR A 48 3.43 -2.35 5.54
N THR A 49 4.40 -3.15 5.99
CA THR A 49 5.12 -2.83 7.21
C THR A 49 6.09 -1.70 6.96
N ASP A 50 6.24 -0.83 7.94
CA ASP A 50 7.01 0.40 7.81
C ASP A 50 8.49 0.19 8.12
N GLY A 51 9.32 0.22 7.09
CA GLY A 51 10.78 0.03 7.15
C GLY A 51 11.58 1.29 6.84
N GLU A 52 10.95 2.48 6.80
CA GLU A 52 11.59 3.72 6.37
C GLU A 52 11.20 4.89 7.26
N ASP A 53 12.15 5.75 7.58
CA ASP A 53 11.93 7.00 8.32
C ASP A 53 12.63 8.17 7.64
N ILE A 54 12.04 9.34 7.76
CA ILE A 54 12.62 10.60 7.30
C ILE A 54 13.18 11.37 8.50
N PHE A 55 14.47 11.67 8.43
CA PHE A 55 15.15 12.49 9.43
C PHE A 55 15.48 13.87 8.86
N VAL A 56 15.13 14.92 9.59
CA VAL A 56 15.61 16.27 9.32
C VAL A 56 16.94 16.42 10.03
N GLU A 57 18.00 16.64 9.28
CA GLU A 57 19.35 16.80 9.83
C GLU A 57 19.67 18.27 10.09
N LYS A 58 20.46 18.52 11.13
CA LYS A 58 20.92 19.85 11.47
C LYS A 58 22.38 20.01 11.08
N LEU A 59 22.62 20.87 10.09
CA LEU A 59 23.99 21.19 9.67
C LEU A 59 24.70 22.02 10.73
N ASP A 60 26.04 21.87 10.84
CA ASP A 60 26.87 22.73 11.67
C ASP A 60 26.84 24.17 11.13
N VAL A 61 26.53 25.11 11.99
CA VAL A 61 26.41 26.55 11.60
C VAL A 61 27.71 27.18 11.13
N THR A 62 28.87 26.61 11.52
CA THR A 62 30.20 27.09 11.16
C THR A 62 30.81 26.36 9.98
N ASN A 63 30.33 25.14 9.69
CA ASN A 63 30.79 24.32 8.58
C ASN A 63 29.65 23.44 8.01
N PRO A 64 28.99 23.85 6.91
CA PRO A 64 27.87 23.10 6.32
C PRO A 64 28.27 21.73 5.70
N GLU A 65 29.59 21.42 5.69
CA GLU A 65 30.08 20.07 5.33
C GLU A 65 30.05 19.10 6.53
N LYS A 66 29.45 19.51 7.66
CA LYS A 66 29.29 18.72 8.87
C LYS A 66 27.85 18.82 9.39
N TYR A 67 27.44 17.85 10.18
CA TYR A 67 26.13 17.82 10.82
C TYR A 67 26.22 17.57 12.32
N GLU A 68 25.16 17.96 13.05
CA GLU A 68 25.06 17.74 14.49
C GLU A 68 24.37 16.41 14.78
N TYR A 69 24.91 15.63 15.71
CA TYR A 69 24.28 14.43 16.23
C TYR A 69 24.63 14.21 17.70
N LYS A 70 23.62 14.08 18.57
CA LYS A 70 23.76 13.91 20.03
C LYS A 70 24.71 14.93 20.68
N GLY A 71 24.57 16.19 20.26
CA GLY A 71 25.36 17.31 20.78
C GLY A 71 26.81 17.36 20.33
N LYS A 72 27.19 16.60 19.31
CA LYS A 72 28.53 16.60 18.69
C LYS A 72 28.41 16.86 17.20
N THR A 73 29.46 17.43 16.63
CA THR A 73 29.62 17.65 15.19
C THR A 73 30.27 16.43 14.55
N HIS A 74 29.74 15.96 13.43
CA HIS A 74 30.20 14.82 12.66
C HIS A 74 30.47 15.21 11.20
N ASP A 75 31.44 14.59 10.57
CA ASP A 75 31.64 14.66 9.13
C ASP A 75 30.63 13.76 8.42
N PHE A 76 30.22 14.15 7.19
CA PHE A 76 29.46 13.25 6.33
C PHE A 76 30.34 12.14 5.80
N ASP A 77 29.80 10.93 5.70
CA ASP A 77 30.33 9.92 4.78
C ASP A 77 29.94 10.32 3.36
N ILE A 78 30.93 10.38 2.45
CA ILE A 78 30.71 10.81 1.07
C ILE A 78 30.95 9.62 0.14
N ILE A 79 29.92 9.30 -0.64
CA ILE A 79 30.00 8.31 -1.72
C ILE A 79 30.04 9.09 -3.04
N GLU A 80 31.06 8.85 -3.86
CA GLU A 80 31.16 9.44 -5.21
C GLU A 80 30.75 8.38 -6.25
N GLU A 81 29.68 8.69 -7.01
CA GLU A 81 29.19 7.84 -8.09
C GLU A 81 29.40 8.50 -9.43
N THR A 82 30.05 7.78 -10.36
CA THR A 82 30.26 8.25 -11.72
C THR A 82 29.18 7.73 -12.64
N ILE A 83 28.34 8.63 -13.15
CA ILE A 83 27.27 8.33 -14.10
C ILE A 83 27.77 8.66 -15.49
N ARG A 84 27.98 7.63 -16.31
CA ARG A 84 28.40 7.79 -17.72
C ARG A 84 27.23 8.22 -18.58
N VAL A 85 27.35 9.40 -19.21
CA VAL A 85 26.30 9.97 -20.05
C VAL A 85 26.70 9.80 -21.52
N LYS A 86 25.85 9.17 -22.33
CA LYS A 86 26.13 8.94 -23.74
C LYS A 86 26.19 10.26 -24.52
N GLY A 87 27.41 10.61 -25.04
CA GLY A 87 27.61 11.81 -25.83
C GLY A 87 27.89 13.09 -25.07
N GLU A 88 28.04 12.99 -23.73
CA GLU A 88 28.37 14.08 -22.82
C GLU A 88 29.52 13.67 -21.89
N ASP A 89 30.01 14.59 -21.08
CA ASP A 89 30.97 14.29 -20.03
C ASP A 89 30.32 13.47 -18.90
N ASP A 90 31.12 12.66 -18.22
CA ASP A 90 30.66 11.87 -17.08
C ASP A 90 30.15 12.81 -15.97
N HIS A 91 28.98 12.52 -15.41
CA HIS A 91 28.46 13.20 -14.23
C HIS A 91 28.95 12.51 -12.96
N ILE A 92 29.54 13.28 -12.03
CA ILE A 92 29.97 12.78 -10.72
C ILE A 92 28.98 13.28 -9.66
N GLU A 93 28.21 12.35 -9.10
CA GLU A 93 27.28 12.61 -8.00
C GLU A 93 27.98 12.36 -6.68
N LYS A 94 27.89 13.33 -5.73
CA LYS A 94 28.42 13.21 -4.38
C LYS A 94 27.29 13.05 -3.38
N ILE A 95 27.08 11.82 -2.93
CA ILE A 95 26.03 11.46 -1.99
C ILE A 95 26.57 11.64 -0.57
N LYS A 96 26.04 12.62 0.16
CA LYS A 96 26.36 12.84 1.59
C LYS A 96 25.46 11.93 2.43
N THR A 97 26.07 11.18 3.34
CA THR A 97 25.38 10.24 4.21
C THR A 97 25.62 10.59 5.68
N THR A 98 24.55 10.60 6.47
CA THR A 98 24.57 10.73 7.93
C THR A 98 24.45 9.37 8.60
N VAL A 99 24.42 9.35 9.94
CA VAL A 99 24.08 8.12 10.70
C VAL A 99 22.70 7.57 10.38
N HIS A 100 21.80 8.37 9.79
CA HIS A 100 20.44 7.96 9.41
C HIS A 100 20.32 7.57 7.94
N GLY A 101 21.37 7.77 7.14
CA GLY A 101 21.36 7.42 5.72
C GLY A 101 21.66 8.60 4.79
N PRO A 102 21.48 8.42 3.48
CA PRO A 102 21.78 9.43 2.49
C PRO A 102 20.86 10.65 2.58
N LEU A 103 21.42 11.84 2.31
CA LEU A 103 20.64 13.06 2.15
C LEU A 103 19.93 13.06 0.80
N ILE A 104 18.61 13.22 0.82
CA ILE A 104 17.75 13.25 -0.36
C ILE A 104 17.11 14.62 -0.64
N GLY A 105 17.39 15.63 0.18
CA GLY A 105 16.77 16.96 0.04
C GLY A 105 16.97 17.56 -1.34
N SER A 106 18.14 17.36 -1.96
CA SER A 106 18.49 17.90 -3.29
C SER A 106 17.64 17.32 -4.43
N VAL A 107 17.10 16.13 -4.27
CA VAL A 107 16.29 15.42 -5.29
C VAL A 107 14.79 15.47 -4.99
N THR A 108 14.37 16.21 -3.97
CA THR A 108 12.97 16.39 -3.59
C THR A 108 12.52 17.84 -3.76
N GLU A 109 11.24 18.11 -3.64
CA GLU A 109 10.68 19.47 -3.58
C GLU A 109 11.21 20.29 -2.38
N TYR A 110 11.87 19.62 -1.44
CA TYR A 110 12.42 20.20 -0.20
C TYR A 110 13.94 20.43 -0.30
N SER A 111 14.43 20.82 -1.47
CA SER A 111 15.86 21.01 -1.78
C SER A 111 16.64 21.90 -0.80
N ASN A 112 15.95 22.77 -0.05
CA ASN A 112 16.56 23.62 0.98
C ASN A 112 16.65 22.97 2.36
N GLN A 113 16.21 21.74 2.52
CA GLN A 113 16.24 21.02 3.79
C GLN A 113 17.24 19.87 3.73
N SER A 114 17.99 19.69 4.81
CA SER A 114 18.88 18.54 4.95
C SER A 114 18.08 17.35 5.45
N ILE A 115 17.47 16.62 4.52
CA ILE A 115 16.59 15.47 4.77
C ILE A 115 17.35 14.20 4.46
N ALA A 116 17.49 13.32 5.44
CA ALA A 116 18.04 11.97 5.28
C ALA A 116 16.91 10.92 5.24
N ILE A 117 17.08 9.89 4.42
CA ILE A 117 16.22 8.71 4.42
C ILE A 117 16.92 7.54 5.12
N CYS A 118 16.31 7.07 6.20
CA CYS A 118 16.70 5.83 6.85
C CYS A 118 15.81 4.71 6.37
N SER A 119 16.36 3.78 5.58
CA SER A 119 15.58 2.69 4.98
C SER A 119 16.30 1.37 5.10
N LYS A 120 15.57 0.33 5.52
CA LYS A 120 16.08 -1.05 5.53
C LYS A 120 16.27 -1.61 4.12
N SER A 121 15.58 -1.07 3.14
CA SER A 121 15.72 -1.46 1.73
C SER A 121 17.04 -1.00 1.11
N LEU A 122 17.67 0.06 1.66
CA LEU A 122 18.98 0.57 1.22
C LEU A 122 20.18 -0.19 1.82
N THR A 123 19.94 -1.18 2.68
CA THR A 123 21.00 -1.99 3.25
C THR A 123 21.20 -3.28 2.45
N PRO A 124 22.44 -3.85 2.43
CA PRO A 124 22.67 -5.14 1.79
C PRO A 124 21.70 -6.20 2.28
N ASN A 125 21.15 -6.98 1.36
CA ASN A 125 20.16 -8.01 1.66
C ASN A 125 20.42 -9.30 0.87
N THR A 126 19.74 -10.37 1.27
CA THR A 126 19.89 -11.73 0.72
C THR A 126 18.61 -12.21 0.02
N ILE A 127 17.80 -11.30 -0.51
CA ILE A 127 16.51 -11.62 -1.13
C ILE A 127 16.59 -12.71 -2.20
N ILE A 128 17.60 -12.65 -3.09
CA ILE A 128 17.76 -13.62 -4.17
C ILE A 128 18.01 -15.02 -3.60
N SER A 129 18.92 -15.15 -2.64
CA SER A 129 19.17 -16.45 -1.99
C SER A 129 17.98 -16.92 -1.16
N GLY A 130 17.20 -16.00 -0.58
CA GLY A 130 15.97 -16.32 0.13
C GLY A 130 14.92 -16.98 -0.78
N PHE A 131 14.62 -16.38 -1.92
CA PHE A 131 13.70 -16.97 -2.89
C PHE A 131 14.24 -18.23 -3.55
N PHE A 132 15.55 -18.34 -3.71
CA PHE A 132 16.17 -19.58 -4.17
C PHE A 132 15.99 -20.71 -3.15
N ASP A 133 16.22 -20.46 -1.86
CA ASP A 133 15.97 -21.44 -0.80
C ASP A 133 14.48 -21.82 -0.70
N ILE A 134 13.55 -20.85 -0.83
CA ILE A 134 12.11 -21.10 -0.86
C ILE A 134 11.76 -22.04 -2.02
N SER A 135 12.33 -21.81 -3.20
CA SER A 135 12.06 -22.62 -4.38
C SER A 135 12.57 -24.06 -4.29
N GLN A 136 13.45 -24.34 -3.34
CA GLN A 136 13.99 -25.70 -3.04
C GLN A 136 13.40 -26.30 -1.77
N ALA A 137 12.57 -25.58 -1.03
CA ALA A 137 12.02 -26.07 0.22
C ALA A 137 11.00 -27.19 0.00
N ASP A 138 11.05 -28.23 0.84
CA ASP A 138 10.12 -29.36 0.81
C ASP A 138 9.01 -29.24 1.87
N ASN A 139 9.16 -28.35 2.84
CA ASN A 139 8.25 -28.24 3.99
C ASN A 139 8.31 -26.84 4.64
N TRP A 140 7.38 -26.58 5.57
CA TRP A 140 7.28 -25.32 6.32
C TRP A 140 8.59 -24.88 6.99
N LYS A 141 9.34 -25.81 7.57
CA LYS A 141 10.58 -25.45 8.29
C LYS A 141 11.66 -24.94 7.34
N GLU A 142 11.80 -25.54 6.17
CA GLU A 142 12.76 -25.11 5.15
C GLU A 142 12.29 -23.81 4.48
N PHE A 143 11.00 -23.74 4.14
CA PHE A 143 10.36 -22.51 3.67
C PHE A 143 10.63 -21.34 4.63
N SER A 144 10.39 -21.50 5.93
CA SER A 144 10.61 -20.45 6.94
C SER A 144 12.06 -19.96 6.99
N LYS A 145 13.04 -20.86 6.81
CA LYS A 145 14.46 -20.47 6.71
C LYS A 145 14.77 -19.66 5.45
N GLY A 146 14.13 -19.98 4.33
CA GLY A 146 14.24 -19.20 3.11
C GLY A 146 13.63 -17.82 3.30
N VAL A 147 12.47 -17.73 3.95
CA VAL A 147 11.77 -16.47 4.27
C VAL A 147 12.65 -15.55 5.15
N GLU A 148 13.39 -16.08 6.10
CA GLU A 148 14.33 -15.32 6.95
C GLU A 148 15.38 -14.54 6.13
N LYS A 149 15.79 -15.07 4.99
CA LYS A 149 16.75 -14.43 4.08
C LYS A 149 16.13 -13.34 3.18
N VAL A 150 14.81 -13.28 3.09
CA VAL A 150 14.10 -12.23 2.35
C VAL A 150 13.99 -10.98 3.24
N GLN A 151 15.00 -10.13 3.21
CA GLN A 151 15.17 -9.02 4.14
C GLN A 151 14.57 -7.70 3.66
N ALA A 152 14.31 -7.57 2.35
CA ALA A 152 13.61 -6.47 1.70
C ALA A 152 13.14 -6.93 0.29
N PRO A 153 11.99 -6.47 -0.21
CA PRO A 153 10.98 -5.68 0.50
C PRO A 153 10.23 -6.50 1.55
N GLN A 154 9.41 -5.82 2.36
CA GLN A 154 8.55 -6.49 3.33
C GLN A 154 7.35 -7.12 2.62
N LEU A 155 7.23 -8.44 2.73
CA LEU A 155 6.20 -9.22 2.04
C LEU A 155 5.45 -10.14 3.03
N ASN A 156 4.19 -10.39 2.73
CA ASN A 156 3.47 -11.55 3.22
C ASN A 156 3.72 -12.68 2.23
N ILE A 157 4.29 -13.79 2.67
CA ILE A 157 4.49 -14.97 1.83
C ILE A 157 3.55 -16.07 2.31
N VAL A 158 2.53 -16.38 1.50
CA VAL A 158 1.60 -17.48 1.77
C VAL A 158 2.21 -18.79 1.30
N TYR A 159 1.86 -19.87 1.98
CA TYR A 159 2.42 -21.21 1.81
C TYR A 159 1.32 -22.26 1.76
N SER A 160 1.53 -23.29 0.96
CA SER A 160 0.82 -24.57 1.07
C SER A 160 1.72 -25.72 0.67
N ASP A 161 1.44 -26.95 1.15
CA ASP A 161 2.22 -28.13 0.78
C ASP A 161 1.31 -29.33 0.39
N VAL A 162 1.96 -30.37 -0.15
CA VAL A 162 1.28 -31.60 -0.58
C VAL A 162 0.74 -32.44 0.58
N GLU A 163 1.11 -32.15 1.81
CA GLU A 163 0.61 -32.78 3.04
C GLU A 163 -0.67 -32.12 3.54
N GLY A 164 -1.08 -31.00 2.92
CA GLY A 164 -2.31 -30.27 3.25
C GLY A 164 -2.11 -29.17 4.27
N ASN A 165 -0.86 -28.80 4.60
CA ASN A 165 -0.61 -27.65 5.45
C ASN A 165 -0.75 -26.34 4.66
N ILE A 166 -1.23 -25.30 5.33
CA ILE A 166 -1.28 -23.93 4.84
C ILE A 166 -0.62 -23.00 5.86
N GLY A 167 0.08 -21.97 5.37
CA GLY A 167 0.76 -21.02 6.25
C GLY A 167 0.94 -19.65 5.63
N MET A 168 1.35 -18.70 6.45
CA MET A 168 1.82 -17.40 6.02
C MET A 168 2.95 -16.94 6.93
N TYR A 169 3.95 -16.31 6.35
CA TYR A 169 5.04 -15.68 7.08
C TYR A 169 5.29 -14.26 6.54
N VAL A 170 5.43 -13.29 7.43
CA VAL A 170 5.84 -11.93 7.06
C VAL A 170 7.35 -11.85 7.06
N CYS A 171 7.92 -11.47 5.93
CA CYS A 171 9.36 -11.27 5.80
C CYS A 171 9.75 -9.79 5.70
N GLY A 172 11.05 -9.55 5.72
CA GLY A 172 11.63 -8.22 5.64
C GLY A 172 12.05 -7.66 6.99
N ARG A 173 12.93 -6.68 6.95
CA ARG A 173 13.42 -6.01 8.16
C ARG A 173 12.47 -4.90 8.58
N VAL A 174 11.96 -4.96 9.79
CA VAL A 174 11.14 -3.93 10.40
C VAL A 174 11.88 -3.33 11.59
N PRO A 175 12.11 -2.01 11.63
CA PRO A 175 12.88 -1.39 12.69
C PRO A 175 12.09 -1.33 14.00
N VAL A 176 12.82 -1.47 15.09
CA VAL A 176 12.35 -1.11 16.43
C VAL A 176 12.76 0.33 16.70
N ARG A 177 11.81 1.24 16.72
CA ARG A 177 12.02 2.68 16.95
C ARG A 177 12.09 2.97 18.43
N LYS A 178 13.01 3.85 18.81
CA LYS A 178 13.12 4.33 20.19
C LYS A 178 11.93 5.19 20.59
N LYS A 179 11.42 5.99 19.64
CA LYS A 179 10.30 6.90 19.82
C LYS A 179 9.64 7.18 18.47
N GLY A 180 8.32 7.43 18.49
CA GLY A 180 7.54 7.75 17.28
C GLY A 180 7.16 6.52 16.48
N ALA A 181 6.43 6.77 15.39
CA ALA A 181 5.86 5.75 14.50
C ALA A 181 6.45 5.80 13.06
N GLY A 182 7.36 6.72 12.77
CA GLY A 182 7.94 6.88 11.43
C GLY A 182 7.04 7.58 10.40
N ASP A 183 5.87 8.03 10.80
CA ASP A 183 4.83 8.61 9.92
C ASP A 183 5.01 10.10 9.60
N VAL A 184 5.99 10.75 10.22
CA VAL A 184 6.34 12.15 9.98
C VAL A 184 7.86 12.35 10.06
N PRO A 185 8.44 13.34 9.35
CA PRO A 185 9.84 13.68 9.50
C PRO A 185 10.18 14.05 10.95
N VAL A 186 11.30 13.53 11.46
CA VAL A 186 11.73 13.70 12.86
C VAL A 186 13.13 14.33 12.95
N PRO A 187 13.46 15.03 14.07
CA PRO A 187 14.76 15.65 14.25
C PRO A 187 15.87 14.59 14.45
N GLY A 188 16.81 14.49 13.48
CA GLY A 188 17.92 13.54 13.50
C GLY A 188 18.97 13.88 14.56
N TRP A 189 19.24 15.16 14.79
CA TRP A 189 20.31 15.61 15.69
C TRP A 189 20.14 15.23 17.17
N THR A 190 18.91 14.87 17.60
CA THR A 190 18.65 14.54 19.01
C THR A 190 19.01 13.10 19.38
N GLY A 191 18.91 12.18 18.44
CA GLY A 191 19.02 10.74 18.66
C GLY A 191 17.87 10.14 19.47
N GLU A 192 16.75 10.88 19.66
CA GLU A 192 15.56 10.38 20.36
C GLU A 192 14.73 9.42 19.52
N TYR A 193 14.81 9.55 18.19
CA TYR A 193 14.03 8.78 17.22
C TYR A 193 14.84 7.69 16.53
N ASP A 194 16.09 7.46 16.99
CA ASP A 194 16.95 6.42 16.45
C ASP A 194 16.26 5.05 16.47
N TRP A 195 16.62 4.22 15.52
CA TRP A 195 16.29 2.80 15.56
C TRP A 195 17.21 2.09 16.55
N THR A 196 16.61 1.24 17.39
CA THR A 196 17.33 0.48 18.44
C THR A 196 17.64 -0.95 18.04
N GLY A 197 17.03 -1.42 16.95
CA GLY A 197 17.20 -2.77 16.44
C GLY A 197 16.18 -3.08 15.37
N GLU A 198 15.92 -4.36 15.16
CA GLU A 198 14.93 -4.91 14.22
C GLU A 198 14.11 -5.97 14.94
N ILE A 199 12.87 -6.16 14.51
CA ILE A 199 12.04 -7.28 14.97
C ILE A 199 12.72 -8.58 14.50
N SER A 200 12.93 -9.52 15.40
CA SER A 200 13.54 -10.79 15.04
C SER A 200 12.63 -11.61 14.13
N HIS A 201 13.22 -12.46 13.26
CA HIS A 201 12.43 -13.32 12.38
C HIS A 201 11.40 -14.14 13.15
N ALA A 202 11.77 -14.70 14.31
CA ALA A 202 10.87 -15.50 15.13
C ALA A 202 9.69 -14.70 15.73
N GLU A 203 9.82 -13.38 15.84
CA GLU A 203 8.77 -12.50 16.34
C GLU A 203 7.94 -11.88 15.21
N MET A 204 8.37 -11.98 13.94
CA MET A 204 7.59 -11.51 12.81
C MET A 204 6.27 -12.29 12.71
N PRO A 205 5.16 -11.65 12.28
CA PRO A 205 3.87 -12.33 12.18
C PRO A 205 3.94 -13.56 11.29
N HIS A 206 3.47 -14.69 11.80
CA HIS A 206 3.36 -15.93 11.05
C HIS A 206 2.26 -16.83 11.60
N VAL A 207 1.75 -17.70 10.76
CA VAL A 207 0.72 -18.69 11.14
C VAL A 207 0.91 -19.95 10.30
N LEU A 208 0.67 -21.09 10.92
CA LEU A 208 0.62 -22.40 10.27
C LEU A 208 -0.66 -23.10 10.70
N ASN A 209 -1.45 -23.61 9.73
CA ASN A 209 -2.70 -24.33 9.95
C ASN A 209 -3.70 -23.62 10.86
N PRO A 210 -4.16 -22.41 10.52
CA PRO A 210 -5.14 -21.71 11.33
C PRO A 210 -6.47 -22.47 11.40
N ASP A 211 -7.15 -22.40 12.56
CA ASP A 211 -8.41 -23.14 12.81
C ASP A 211 -9.53 -22.82 11.80
N CYS A 212 -9.51 -21.64 11.18
CA CYS A 212 -10.49 -21.27 10.15
C CYS A 212 -10.28 -22.00 8.82
N GLY A 213 -9.14 -22.68 8.61
CA GLY A 213 -8.85 -23.49 7.44
C GLY A 213 -8.53 -22.71 6.16
N TYR A 214 -8.30 -21.40 6.23
CA TYR A 214 -7.87 -20.57 5.10
C TYR A 214 -7.01 -19.40 5.55
N ILE A 215 -6.26 -18.82 4.61
CA ILE A 215 -5.45 -17.61 4.81
C ILE A 215 -5.77 -16.63 3.70
N ILE A 216 -6.01 -15.37 4.06
CA ILE A 216 -6.30 -14.28 3.11
C ILE A 216 -5.27 -13.17 3.32
N SER A 217 -4.55 -12.81 2.26
CA SER A 217 -3.61 -11.72 2.26
C SER A 217 -3.91 -10.72 1.13
N CYS A 218 -4.47 -9.57 1.52
CA CYS A 218 -4.88 -8.49 0.62
C CYS A 218 -4.23 -7.14 0.99
N ASN A 219 -3.01 -7.17 1.49
CA ASN A 219 -2.27 -5.99 1.93
C ASN A 219 -2.91 -5.24 3.13
N HIS A 220 -3.91 -5.82 3.78
CA HIS A 220 -4.54 -5.26 4.98
C HIS A 220 -3.71 -5.57 6.22
N LYS A 221 -4.00 -4.91 7.33
CA LYS A 221 -3.40 -5.22 8.64
C LYS A 221 -3.69 -6.67 9.01
N ILE A 222 -2.65 -7.44 9.28
CA ILE A 222 -2.70 -8.89 9.50
C ILE A 222 -2.55 -9.30 10.97
N THR A 223 -2.30 -8.33 11.86
CA THR A 223 -2.13 -8.56 13.29
C THR A 223 -3.24 -7.88 14.07
N ASP A 224 -3.58 -8.44 15.22
CA ASP A 224 -4.46 -7.82 16.19
C ASP A 224 -3.76 -6.66 16.90
N ASP A 225 -4.53 -5.89 17.69
CA ASP A 225 -4.02 -4.70 18.38
C ASP A 225 -3.12 -5.02 19.58
N ASP A 226 -3.10 -6.27 20.03
CA ASP A 226 -2.24 -6.78 21.09
C ASP A 226 -0.88 -7.31 20.61
N TYR A 227 -0.62 -7.28 19.29
CA TYR A 227 0.71 -7.64 18.76
C TYR A 227 1.76 -6.67 19.30
N PRO A 228 2.89 -7.20 19.87
CA PRO A 228 3.78 -6.40 20.72
C PRO A 228 4.64 -5.37 19.96
N HIS A 229 4.76 -5.49 18.64
CA HIS A 229 5.60 -4.61 17.83
C HIS A 229 4.77 -3.72 16.90
N TYR A 230 5.25 -2.49 16.70
CA TYR A 230 4.67 -1.60 15.70
C TYR A 230 5.15 -2.01 14.29
N LEU A 231 4.21 -2.36 13.43
CA LEU A 231 4.49 -2.75 12.05
C LEU A 231 4.25 -1.64 11.03
N GLY A 232 3.53 -0.60 11.38
CA GLY A 232 3.12 0.47 10.48
C GLY A 232 1.65 0.87 10.66
N ASN A 233 1.20 1.86 9.88
CA ASN A 233 -0.18 2.38 9.90
C ASN A 233 -0.78 2.59 8.50
N SER A 234 -0.03 2.28 7.45
CA SER A 234 -0.42 2.52 6.04
C SER A 234 -0.90 1.25 5.32
N PHE A 235 -1.46 0.30 6.06
CA PHE A 235 -2.04 -0.91 5.47
C PHE A 235 -3.21 -0.55 4.54
N MET A 236 -3.39 -1.34 3.49
CA MET A 236 -4.59 -1.24 2.66
C MET A 236 -5.84 -1.53 3.48
N ASN A 237 -6.98 -0.98 3.06
CA ASN A 237 -8.25 -1.31 3.70
C ASN A 237 -8.61 -2.80 3.53
N GLY A 238 -9.43 -3.34 4.43
CA GLY A 238 -9.80 -4.76 4.46
C GLY A 238 -10.85 -5.19 3.44
N TYR A 239 -11.30 -4.32 2.52
CA TYR A 239 -12.47 -4.61 1.67
C TYR A 239 -12.29 -5.83 0.75
N ARG A 240 -11.09 -5.99 0.16
CA ARG A 240 -10.80 -7.17 -0.68
C ARG A 240 -10.79 -8.44 0.17
N ALA A 241 -10.19 -8.40 1.35
CA ALA A 241 -10.18 -9.52 2.27
C ALA A 241 -11.61 -9.88 2.73
N THR A 242 -12.43 -8.88 3.10
CA THR A 242 -13.83 -9.07 3.45
C THR A 242 -14.61 -9.76 2.32
N ARG A 243 -14.40 -9.32 1.06
CA ARG A 243 -15.10 -9.94 -0.08
C ARG A 243 -14.71 -11.38 -0.30
N ILE A 244 -13.43 -11.73 -0.21
CA ILE A 244 -12.95 -13.10 -0.31
C ILE A 244 -13.51 -13.95 0.83
N GLU A 245 -13.48 -13.41 2.05
CA GLU A 245 -13.99 -14.10 3.23
C GLU A 245 -15.50 -14.36 3.15
N GLU A 246 -16.31 -13.42 2.63
CA GLU A 246 -17.72 -13.62 2.34
C GLU A 246 -17.91 -14.85 1.45
N LYS A 247 -17.12 -14.96 0.37
CA LYS A 247 -17.20 -16.08 -0.58
C LYS A 247 -16.73 -17.40 0.02
N PHE A 248 -15.68 -17.40 0.82
CA PHE A 248 -15.20 -18.61 1.49
C PHE A 248 -16.22 -19.16 2.51
N LYS A 249 -16.95 -18.27 3.20
CA LYS A 249 -18.02 -18.67 4.14
C LYS A 249 -19.26 -19.27 3.47
N GLU A 250 -19.48 -19.03 2.16
CA GLU A 250 -20.60 -19.60 1.40
C GLU A 250 -20.38 -21.08 1.05
N VAL A 251 -19.14 -21.58 1.12
CA VAL A 251 -18.76 -22.93 0.67
C VAL A 251 -18.14 -23.77 1.78
N LYS A 252 -18.21 -25.10 1.62
CA LYS A 252 -17.53 -26.05 2.52
C LYS A 252 -16.11 -26.39 2.08
N LEU A 253 -15.83 -26.23 0.80
CA LEU A 253 -14.54 -26.53 0.18
C LEU A 253 -14.21 -25.41 -0.80
N ILE A 254 -13.01 -24.87 -0.69
CA ILE A 254 -12.47 -23.90 -1.63
C ILE A 254 -11.86 -24.70 -2.78
N ASP A 255 -12.46 -24.62 -3.94
CA ASP A 255 -12.00 -25.30 -5.14
C ASP A 255 -11.43 -24.31 -6.18
N TYR A 256 -10.87 -24.87 -7.22
CA TYR A 256 -10.31 -24.13 -8.35
C TYR A 256 -11.34 -23.18 -9.01
N LYS A 257 -12.60 -23.64 -9.13
CA LYS A 257 -13.66 -22.84 -9.76
C LYS A 257 -14.00 -21.60 -8.95
N LEU A 258 -14.12 -21.72 -7.64
CA LEU A 258 -14.34 -20.58 -6.75
C LEU A 258 -13.19 -19.55 -6.86
N VAL A 259 -11.94 -20.03 -6.92
CA VAL A 259 -10.77 -19.13 -7.07
C VAL A 259 -10.80 -18.37 -8.39
N GLN A 260 -11.16 -19.05 -9.49
CA GLN A 260 -11.34 -18.37 -10.79
C GLN A 260 -12.45 -17.32 -10.74
N ASP A 261 -13.60 -17.65 -10.14
CA ASP A 261 -14.71 -16.71 -10.01
C ASP A 261 -14.35 -15.50 -9.15
N LEU A 262 -13.54 -15.69 -8.10
CA LEU A 262 -13.01 -14.60 -7.28
C LEU A 262 -12.07 -13.67 -8.06
N HIS A 263 -11.26 -14.18 -8.99
CA HIS A 263 -10.43 -13.34 -9.85
C HIS A 263 -11.23 -12.41 -10.76
N MET A 264 -12.47 -12.79 -11.06
CA MET A 264 -13.40 -12.03 -11.91
C MET A 264 -14.47 -11.27 -11.11
N ASP A 265 -14.41 -11.33 -9.76
CA ASP A 265 -15.39 -10.65 -8.91
C ASP A 265 -15.16 -9.14 -8.92
N VAL A 266 -16.20 -8.39 -9.25
CA VAL A 266 -16.18 -6.93 -9.39
C VAL A 266 -17.11 -6.23 -8.39
N ILE A 267 -17.56 -6.92 -7.35
CA ILE A 267 -18.42 -6.31 -6.32
C ILE A 267 -17.65 -5.37 -5.42
N SER A 268 -18.09 -4.12 -5.34
CA SER A 268 -17.49 -3.06 -4.55
C SER A 268 -18.03 -3.02 -3.12
N ILE A 269 -17.28 -3.57 -2.17
CA ILE A 269 -17.61 -3.41 -0.74
C ILE A 269 -17.59 -1.93 -0.32
N PRO A 270 -16.58 -1.09 -0.71
CA PRO A 270 -16.62 0.33 -0.40
C PRO A 270 -17.82 1.05 -1.03
N GLY A 271 -18.20 0.71 -2.26
CA GLY A 271 -19.41 1.23 -2.90
C GLY A 271 -20.68 0.89 -2.12
N LYS A 272 -20.82 -0.37 -1.69
CA LYS A 272 -21.92 -0.82 -0.82
C LYS A 272 -21.99 -0.03 0.48
N ARG A 273 -20.85 0.19 1.14
CA ARG A 273 -20.78 0.96 2.40
C ARG A 273 -21.16 2.42 2.22
N VAL A 274 -20.70 3.08 1.14
CA VAL A 274 -21.09 4.46 0.82
C VAL A 274 -22.58 4.53 0.48
N ARG A 275 -23.08 3.62 -0.36
CA ARG A 275 -24.51 3.53 -0.69
C ARG A 275 -25.37 3.38 0.57
N ASP A 276 -25.11 2.36 1.37
CA ASP A 276 -25.93 2.00 2.53
C ASP A 276 -25.73 2.97 3.71
N GLY A 277 -24.53 3.52 3.88
CA GLY A 277 -24.20 4.40 4.99
C GLY A 277 -24.42 5.89 4.78
N LEU A 278 -24.39 6.36 3.53
CA LEU A 278 -24.49 7.80 3.23
C LEU A 278 -25.65 8.17 2.30
N ILE A 279 -26.07 7.29 1.40
CA ILE A 279 -27.01 7.64 0.33
C ILE A 279 -28.40 7.07 0.55
N LYS A 280 -28.48 5.80 0.94
CA LYS A 280 -29.76 5.10 1.11
C LYS A 280 -30.65 5.78 2.13
N GLY A 281 -31.86 6.12 1.70
CA GLY A 281 -32.84 6.82 2.53
C GLY A 281 -32.76 8.33 2.49
N LEU A 282 -31.74 8.93 1.83
CA LEU A 282 -31.71 10.37 1.58
C LEU A 282 -32.86 10.78 0.64
N ARG A 283 -33.39 11.99 0.87
CA ARG A 283 -34.33 12.68 -0.02
C ARG A 283 -33.94 14.15 -0.11
N THR A 284 -34.04 14.71 -1.29
CA THR A 284 -33.70 16.11 -1.55
C THR A 284 -34.68 16.76 -2.50
N ALA A 285 -34.88 18.07 -2.37
CA ALA A 285 -35.66 18.85 -3.30
C ALA A 285 -34.88 19.23 -4.58
N LYS A 286 -33.59 18.86 -4.69
CA LYS A 286 -32.76 19.14 -5.86
C LYS A 286 -32.90 17.98 -6.87
N PRO A 287 -33.56 18.18 -8.05
CA PRO A 287 -33.85 17.07 -8.96
C PRO A 287 -32.63 16.27 -9.39
N LYS A 288 -31.54 16.95 -9.75
CA LYS A 288 -30.28 16.30 -10.17
C LYS A 288 -29.69 15.41 -9.08
N ALA A 289 -29.67 15.88 -7.83
CA ALA A 289 -29.19 15.09 -6.70
C ALA A 289 -30.13 13.91 -6.42
N GLN A 290 -31.45 14.09 -6.47
CA GLN A 290 -32.42 13.02 -6.24
C GLN A 290 -32.28 11.89 -7.27
N LYS A 291 -32.10 12.24 -8.55
CA LYS A 291 -31.86 11.23 -9.61
C LYS A 291 -30.64 10.37 -9.33
N LEU A 292 -29.52 10.98 -8.91
CA LEU A 292 -28.32 10.20 -8.55
C LEU A 292 -28.53 9.36 -7.29
N ILE A 293 -29.29 9.86 -6.30
CA ILE A 293 -29.66 9.09 -5.11
C ILE A 293 -30.43 7.82 -5.51
N ASP A 294 -31.40 7.94 -6.41
CA ASP A 294 -32.22 6.82 -6.87
C ASP A 294 -31.37 5.80 -7.62
N LEU A 295 -30.58 6.22 -8.61
CA LEU A 295 -29.63 5.36 -9.34
C LEU A 295 -28.65 4.65 -8.41
N PHE A 296 -28.10 5.36 -7.45
CA PHE A 296 -27.12 4.80 -6.52
C PHE A 296 -27.79 3.82 -5.53
N THR A 297 -29.02 4.10 -5.11
CA THR A 297 -29.78 3.23 -4.20
C THR A 297 -30.14 1.90 -4.86
N GLU A 298 -30.45 1.90 -6.16
CA GLU A 298 -30.80 0.72 -6.95
C GLU A 298 -29.58 -0.06 -7.45
N TRP A 299 -28.38 0.53 -7.40
CA TRP A 299 -27.14 -0.11 -7.85
C TRP A 299 -26.80 -1.36 -7.01
N ASP A 300 -26.47 -2.45 -7.68
CA ASP A 300 -26.11 -3.74 -7.09
C ASP A 300 -24.67 -3.78 -6.53
N CYS A 301 -23.93 -2.68 -6.64
CA CYS A 301 -22.52 -2.53 -6.27
C CYS A 301 -21.54 -3.28 -7.18
N SER A 302 -21.94 -3.72 -8.35
CA SER A 302 -21.05 -4.24 -9.38
C SER A 302 -20.29 -3.09 -10.08
N LEU A 303 -19.00 -3.27 -10.30
CA LEU A 303 -18.12 -2.37 -11.07
C LEU A 303 -17.76 -2.98 -12.43
N ASP A 304 -18.70 -3.71 -13.05
CA ASP A 304 -18.50 -4.18 -14.43
C ASP A 304 -18.48 -3.00 -15.43
N GLU A 305 -18.04 -3.30 -16.64
CA GLU A 305 -17.84 -2.29 -17.70
C GLU A 305 -19.09 -1.53 -18.11
N ASN A 306 -20.28 -2.09 -17.85
CA ASN A 306 -21.58 -1.52 -18.21
C ASN A 306 -22.30 -0.88 -16.99
N SER A 307 -21.66 -0.83 -15.81
CA SER A 307 -22.26 -0.37 -14.57
C SER A 307 -22.43 1.14 -14.53
N ILE A 308 -23.65 1.62 -14.76
CA ILE A 308 -24.00 3.04 -14.60
C ILE A 308 -23.84 3.46 -13.13
N GLY A 309 -24.34 2.66 -12.18
CA GLY A 309 -24.21 2.92 -10.75
C GLY A 309 -22.76 2.96 -10.29
N GLY A 310 -21.90 2.12 -10.87
CA GLY A 310 -20.46 2.12 -10.63
C GLY A 310 -19.79 3.42 -11.07
N THR A 311 -20.15 3.92 -12.26
CA THR A 311 -19.68 5.22 -12.77
C THR A 311 -20.12 6.36 -11.87
N VAL A 312 -21.41 6.40 -11.49
CA VAL A 312 -21.97 7.39 -10.56
C VAL A 312 -21.23 7.34 -9.21
N TYR A 313 -20.97 6.15 -8.67
CA TYR A 313 -20.24 5.98 -7.43
C TYR A 313 -18.82 6.59 -7.48
N GLN A 314 -18.04 6.30 -8.51
CA GLN A 314 -16.68 6.79 -8.64
C GLN A 314 -16.62 8.32 -8.73
N VAL A 315 -17.46 8.92 -9.58
CA VAL A 315 -17.54 10.39 -9.73
C VAL A 315 -18.02 11.05 -8.44
N PHE A 316 -19.03 10.46 -7.79
CA PHE A 316 -19.54 10.97 -6.51
C PHE A 316 -18.49 10.90 -5.40
N LEU A 317 -17.79 9.76 -5.23
CA LEU A 317 -16.79 9.62 -4.19
C LEU A 317 -15.65 10.62 -4.36
N TYR A 318 -15.13 10.79 -5.59
CA TYR A 318 -14.10 11.78 -5.90
C TYR A 318 -14.57 13.20 -5.55
N THR A 319 -15.77 13.58 -6.01
CA THR A 319 -16.35 14.91 -5.77
C THR A 319 -16.61 15.14 -4.28
N LEU A 320 -17.08 14.12 -3.57
CA LEU A 320 -17.34 14.20 -2.13
C LEU A 320 -16.04 14.41 -1.34
N VAL A 321 -14.99 13.63 -1.64
CA VAL A 321 -13.68 13.82 -1.01
C VAL A 321 -13.15 15.22 -1.28
N LYS A 322 -13.23 15.70 -2.52
CA LYS A 322 -12.84 17.07 -2.87
C LYS A 322 -13.57 18.10 -2.01
N ASN A 323 -14.90 18.01 -1.93
CA ASN A 323 -15.74 18.96 -1.18
C ASN A 323 -15.50 18.90 0.34
N ILE A 324 -15.00 17.79 0.86
CA ILE A 324 -14.60 17.65 2.27
C ILE A 324 -13.25 18.32 2.52
N VAL A 325 -12.25 18.08 1.66
CA VAL A 325 -10.87 18.47 1.97
C VAL A 325 -10.51 19.88 1.50
N GLU A 326 -11.08 20.34 0.38
CA GLU A 326 -10.74 21.64 -0.23
C GLU A 326 -10.95 22.84 0.70
N PRO A 327 -12.01 22.92 1.54
CA PRO A 327 -12.17 24.01 2.51
C PRO A 327 -11.07 24.11 3.55
N HIS A 328 -10.34 23.01 3.80
CA HIS A 328 -9.28 22.92 4.80
C HIS A 328 -7.89 23.03 4.19
N LEU A 329 -7.68 22.45 3.02
CA LEU A 329 -6.37 22.36 2.35
C LEU A 329 -6.14 23.49 1.34
N GLY A 330 -7.21 24.11 0.84
CA GLY A 330 -7.17 25.00 -0.33
C GLY A 330 -6.94 24.23 -1.62
N GLN A 331 -7.17 24.89 -2.76
CA GLN A 331 -7.19 24.28 -4.08
C GLN A 331 -5.89 23.49 -4.40
N LYS A 332 -4.74 24.13 -4.25
CA LYS A 332 -3.43 23.54 -4.65
C LYS A 332 -3.12 22.22 -3.93
N LEU A 333 -3.32 22.14 -2.62
CA LEU A 333 -3.09 20.92 -1.86
C LEU A 333 -4.16 19.87 -2.14
N THR A 334 -5.40 20.27 -2.40
CA THR A 334 -6.48 19.38 -2.78
C THR A 334 -6.21 18.72 -4.13
N GLU A 335 -5.75 19.48 -5.12
CA GLU A 335 -5.35 18.95 -6.42
C GLU A 335 -4.22 17.93 -6.26
N LYS A 336 -3.20 18.22 -5.44
CA LYS A 336 -2.12 17.28 -5.13
C LYS A 336 -2.64 16.02 -4.41
N TYR A 337 -3.54 16.16 -3.45
CA TYR A 337 -4.15 15.04 -2.72
C TYR A 337 -4.99 14.12 -3.62
N LEU A 338 -5.69 14.69 -4.61
CA LEU A 338 -6.58 13.97 -5.54
C LEU A 338 -5.88 13.58 -6.85
N SER A 339 -4.62 13.95 -7.05
CA SER A 339 -3.85 13.62 -8.26
C SER A 339 -3.59 12.11 -8.38
N VAL A 340 -3.08 11.71 -9.52
CA VAL A 340 -2.53 10.35 -9.71
C VAL A 340 -1.30 10.13 -8.83
N GLY A 341 -0.95 8.88 -8.57
CA GLY A 341 0.25 8.52 -7.83
C GLY A 341 1.53 9.03 -8.53
N GLU A 342 2.54 9.34 -7.75
CA GLU A 342 3.81 9.89 -8.25
C GLU A 342 4.83 8.79 -8.65
N HIS A 343 4.63 7.55 -8.21
CA HIS A 343 5.55 6.45 -8.49
C HIS A 343 5.45 6.02 -9.97
N PRO A 344 6.56 5.98 -10.74
CA PRO A 344 6.55 5.73 -12.18
C PRO A 344 5.85 4.43 -12.61
N LEU A 345 5.91 3.38 -11.80
CA LEU A 345 5.27 2.09 -12.06
C LEU A 345 3.82 2.00 -11.55
N LEU A 346 3.40 2.93 -10.69
CA LEU A 346 2.11 2.92 -9.99
C LEU A 346 1.34 4.23 -10.18
N LEU A 347 1.65 5.01 -11.21
CA LEU A 347 1.00 6.29 -11.51
C LEU A 347 -0.54 6.26 -11.44
N PRO A 348 -1.24 5.20 -11.89
CA PRO A 348 -2.69 5.13 -11.78
C PRO A 348 -3.20 4.92 -10.34
N VAL A 349 -2.32 4.60 -9.38
CA VAL A 349 -2.70 4.28 -8.01
C VAL A 349 -2.46 5.49 -7.12
N ASN A 350 -3.55 6.13 -6.70
CA ASN A 350 -3.52 7.12 -5.63
C ASN A 350 -3.90 6.44 -4.31
N GLU A 351 -2.89 6.10 -3.50
CA GLU A 351 -3.11 5.42 -2.22
C GLU A 351 -3.90 6.29 -1.24
N LEU A 352 -3.68 7.59 -1.21
CA LEU A 352 -4.43 8.53 -0.37
C LEU A 352 -5.91 8.49 -0.69
N LEU A 353 -6.27 8.54 -1.97
CA LEU A 353 -7.66 8.44 -2.41
C LEU A 353 -8.24 7.03 -2.13
N GLY A 354 -7.43 5.98 -2.32
CA GLY A 354 -7.82 4.60 -2.03
C GLY A 354 -8.23 4.36 -0.58
N HIS A 355 -7.63 5.08 0.37
CA HIS A 355 -7.98 5.03 1.80
C HIS A 355 -9.15 5.94 2.20
N SER A 356 -9.62 6.81 1.32
CA SER A 356 -10.59 7.85 1.66
C SER A 356 -11.98 7.35 2.03
N THR A 357 -12.44 6.20 1.53
CA THR A 357 -13.82 5.71 1.73
C THR A 357 -14.18 5.55 3.21
N GLU A 358 -13.35 4.86 4.00
CA GLU A 358 -13.62 4.72 5.44
C GLU A 358 -13.50 6.05 6.19
N ALA A 359 -12.53 6.87 5.82
CA ALA A 359 -12.39 8.21 6.40
C ALA A 359 -13.64 9.06 6.15
N VAL A 360 -14.16 9.05 4.93
CA VAL A 360 -15.41 9.75 4.56
C VAL A 360 -16.59 9.23 5.40
N ILE A 361 -16.78 7.91 5.47
CA ILE A 361 -17.88 7.33 6.25
C ILE A 361 -17.78 7.76 7.72
N ARG A 362 -16.60 7.66 8.33
CA ARG A 362 -16.37 8.08 9.73
C ARG A 362 -16.60 9.58 9.93
N ILE A 363 -16.21 10.43 8.99
CA ILE A 363 -16.44 11.88 9.04
C ILE A 363 -17.93 12.19 9.16
N PHE A 364 -18.78 11.51 8.37
CA PHE A 364 -20.23 11.73 8.40
C PHE A 364 -20.94 11.06 9.57
N GLN A 365 -20.36 10.02 10.15
CA GLN A 365 -20.90 9.34 11.34
C GLN A 365 -20.49 10.02 12.66
N ASN A 366 -19.41 10.81 12.64
CA ASN A 366 -18.91 11.50 13.83
C ASN A 366 -19.49 12.91 13.94
N SER A 367 -20.35 13.13 14.95
CA SER A 367 -20.96 14.45 15.21
C SER A 367 -19.93 15.55 15.51
N ASP A 368 -18.74 15.19 15.99
CA ASP A 368 -17.67 16.13 16.39
C ASP A 368 -16.57 16.24 15.33
N SER A 369 -16.85 15.82 14.10
CA SER A 369 -15.90 15.92 13.01
C SER A 369 -15.50 17.37 12.74
N LYS A 370 -14.20 17.64 12.69
CA LYS A 370 -13.65 18.94 12.30
C LYS A 370 -13.68 19.16 10.77
N TRP A 371 -13.86 18.09 9.99
CA TRP A 371 -13.87 18.14 8.52
C TRP A 371 -15.21 18.57 7.97
N VAL A 372 -16.29 18.07 8.54
CA VAL A 372 -17.66 18.41 8.10
C VAL A 372 -18.51 18.59 9.35
N PRO A 373 -19.12 19.77 9.57
CA PRO A 373 -20.07 19.96 10.64
C PRO A 373 -21.26 19.01 10.54
N SER A 374 -21.80 18.56 11.65
CA SER A 374 -22.92 17.61 11.68
C SER A 374 -24.26 18.21 11.23
N GLY A 375 -25.26 17.35 11.04
CA GLY A 375 -26.64 17.75 10.75
C GLY A 375 -26.86 18.34 9.35
N LYS A 376 -27.53 19.48 9.27
CA LYS A 376 -27.87 20.12 7.95
C LYS A 376 -26.65 20.46 7.10
N ALA A 377 -25.51 20.78 7.72
CA ALA A 377 -24.28 21.10 7.02
C ALA A 377 -23.69 19.86 6.35
N ALA A 378 -23.69 18.72 7.04
CA ALA A 378 -23.26 17.44 6.46
C ALA A 378 -24.12 17.06 5.24
N LEU A 379 -25.44 17.14 5.36
CA LEU A 379 -26.35 16.88 4.26
C LEU A 379 -26.09 17.83 3.07
N SER A 380 -25.80 19.12 3.34
CA SER A 380 -25.50 20.10 2.30
C SER A 380 -24.23 19.73 1.51
N VAL A 381 -23.19 19.16 2.15
CA VAL A 381 -21.97 18.71 1.46
C VAL A 381 -22.30 17.52 0.55
N ILE A 382 -23.08 16.55 1.03
CA ILE A 382 -23.51 15.39 0.22
C ILE A 382 -24.34 15.86 -0.97
N GLU A 383 -25.35 16.71 -0.75
CA GLU A 383 -26.20 17.24 -1.82
C GLU A 383 -25.43 18.07 -2.86
N LYS A 384 -24.47 18.90 -2.40
CA LYS A 384 -23.58 19.66 -3.29
C LYS A 384 -22.79 18.69 -4.17
N SER A 385 -22.17 17.66 -3.55
CA SER A 385 -21.37 16.67 -4.27
C SER A 385 -22.19 15.87 -5.28
N LEU A 386 -23.44 15.50 -4.96
CA LEU A 386 -24.34 14.83 -5.90
C LEU A 386 -24.69 15.74 -7.11
N VAL A 387 -25.00 17.01 -6.87
CA VAL A 387 -25.29 17.95 -7.96
C VAL A 387 -24.09 18.16 -8.86
N GLU A 388 -22.90 18.38 -8.29
CA GLU A 388 -21.66 18.57 -9.05
C GLU A 388 -21.29 17.30 -9.83
N SER A 389 -21.47 16.11 -9.25
CA SER A 389 -21.28 14.84 -9.95
C SER A 389 -22.23 14.67 -11.13
N CYS A 390 -23.50 15.04 -10.96
CA CYS A 390 -24.47 15.00 -12.05
C CYS A 390 -24.07 15.93 -13.20
N LEU A 391 -23.65 17.15 -12.88
CA LEU A 391 -23.19 18.13 -13.88
C LEU A 391 -21.94 17.61 -14.62
N TRP A 392 -20.98 17.05 -13.89
CA TRP A 392 -19.78 16.48 -14.50
C TRP A 392 -20.10 15.32 -15.44
N LEU A 393 -21.01 14.42 -15.03
CA LEU A 393 -21.46 13.28 -15.85
C LEU A 393 -22.19 13.74 -17.13
N GLU A 394 -23.04 14.80 -17.03
CA GLU A 394 -23.70 15.41 -18.18
C GLU A 394 -22.68 15.96 -19.19
N GLU A 395 -21.69 16.68 -18.70
CA GLU A 395 -20.69 17.37 -19.53
C GLU A 395 -19.69 16.41 -20.17
N ASN A 396 -19.23 15.39 -19.44
CA ASN A 396 -18.11 14.55 -19.86
C ASN A 396 -18.52 13.17 -20.40
N MET A 397 -19.69 12.66 -20.02
CA MET A 397 -20.14 11.31 -20.37
C MET A 397 -21.43 11.30 -21.22
N GLY A 398 -21.97 12.45 -21.58
CA GLY A 398 -23.20 12.54 -22.34
C GLY A 398 -24.45 12.06 -21.57
N TYR A 399 -24.39 12.04 -20.26
CA TYR A 399 -25.49 11.64 -19.40
C TYR A 399 -26.57 12.69 -19.44
N GLU A 400 -27.76 12.38 -20.03
CA GLU A 400 -28.91 13.32 -20.06
C GLU A 400 -29.73 13.20 -18.76
N SER A 401 -29.82 14.30 -18.01
CA SER A 401 -30.59 14.39 -16.76
C SER A 401 -32.06 14.82 -17.01
N SER A 402 -32.62 14.47 -18.18
CA SER A 402 -34.00 14.79 -18.53
C SER A 402 -35.06 14.16 -17.63
#